data_01b8ee35f47ec824805fe068f8df0d67
#
_entry.id   01b8ee35f47ec824805fe068f8df0d67
#
_cell.length_a   1.000
_cell.length_b   1.000
_cell.length_c   1.000
_cell.angle_alpha   90.00
_cell.angle_beta   90.00
_cell.angle_gamma   90.00
#
_symmetry.space_group_name_H-M   'P 1'
#
loop_
_entity.id
_entity.type
_entity.pdbx_description
1 polymer ?
#
loop_
_entity_poly.entity_id
_entity_poly.type
_entity_poly.pdbx_seq_one_letter_code
_entity_poly.pdbx_strand_id
1 'polypeptide(L)'
;MKRILMATTAAVFAAGGAQAQSEEITIGILLGFTGPAESLAPPMAGAAEAAAKEVSESGLFLDGTTVNTTRGDSTCIDAAAASAAAERLISSENVSGIIGALCSGATGAAFQNVALPNGMVMISPSATSPGLSTIEDNGLFFRTSPSDARQGEIMADILLENDVSSVAVTYTNNDYGKGLADAFEAAYTERGGEVTINIPHEDGKADYSAEVASLASAGGERLVIAGYLDQGGPGIIQAALDTGAFDLFHLPDAMIGDSIEDRFGDQLDGSLGQVPGSPNAELMVEIGEANDYDGTAPYAPEGYDAMALMLLAMQAAGSTDPQVYKDHLFDVANAPGEEILPGELAKALEILADGGEINYEGGSAVELIGPGESAGSYRQIEVVDGEITTVGYR
;
A
#
# COMPACT_ATOMS: atom_id res chain seq x y z
N MET A 1 -79.94 8.10 -47.08
CA MET A 1 -78.52 8.09 -47.48
C MET A 1 -77.72 8.46 -46.21
N LYS A 2 -77.23 7.48 -45.45
CA LYS A 2 -76.38 7.72 -44.23
C LYS A 2 -74.94 7.51 -44.66
N ARG A 3 -74.10 8.53 -44.52
CA ARG A 3 -72.64 8.45 -44.73
C ARG A 3 -71.98 8.06 -43.42
N ILE A 4 -71.31 6.92 -43.47
CA ILE A 4 -70.46 6.43 -42.34
C ILE A 4 -69.08 7.04 -42.57
N LEU A 5 -68.60 7.86 -41.58
CA LEU A 5 -67.21 8.33 -41.48
C LEU A 5 -66.40 7.26 -40.74
N MET A 6 -65.45 6.65 -41.42
CA MET A 6 -64.39 5.85 -40.77
C MET A 6 -63.29 6.78 -40.27
N ALA A 7 -63.08 6.80 -38.91
CA ALA A 7 -61.94 7.44 -38.29
C ALA A 7 -60.82 6.43 -38.19
N THR A 8 -59.70 6.68 -38.87
CA THR A 8 -58.47 5.89 -38.78
C THR A 8 -57.60 6.44 -37.63
N THR A 9 -57.50 5.69 -36.56
CA THR A 9 -56.65 6.01 -35.42
C THR A 9 -55.23 5.53 -35.75
N ALA A 10 -54.28 6.46 -35.94
CA ALA A 10 -52.88 6.14 -36.06
C ALA A 10 -52.29 5.95 -34.62
N ALA A 11 -51.88 4.74 -34.30
CA ALA A 11 -51.13 4.45 -33.10
C ALA A 11 -49.66 4.84 -33.33
N VAL A 12 -49.20 5.90 -32.64
CA VAL A 12 -47.80 6.26 -32.57
C VAL A 12 -47.15 5.39 -31.54
N PHE A 13 -46.32 4.42 -31.94
CA PHE A 13 -45.41 3.71 -31.07
C PHE A 13 -44.28 4.67 -30.73
N ALA A 14 -44.29 5.21 -29.50
CA ALA A 14 -43.12 5.84 -28.91
C ALA A 14 -42.18 4.66 -28.52
N ALA A 15 -41.13 4.46 -29.29
CA ALA A 15 -39.98 3.69 -28.90
C ALA A 15 -39.26 4.49 -27.81
N GLY A 16 -39.60 4.24 -26.53
CA GLY A 16 -38.81 4.67 -25.42
C GLY A 16 -37.48 3.93 -25.50
N GLY A 17 -36.40 4.62 -25.84
CA GLY A 17 -35.06 4.11 -25.65
C GLY A 17 -34.88 3.87 -24.17
N ALA A 18 -34.79 2.63 -23.77
CA ALA A 18 -34.22 2.29 -22.45
C ALA A 18 -32.79 2.81 -22.51
N GLN A 19 -32.49 3.93 -21.84
CA GLN A 19 -31.15 4.24 -21.47
C GLN A 19 -30.78 3.12 -20.50
N ALA A 20 -29.87 2.23 -20.90
CA ALA A 20 -29.20 1.33 -19.98
C ALA A 20 -28.48 2.26 -19.00
N GLN A 21 -28.95 2.30 -17.76
CA GLN A 21 -28.24 2.95 -16.68
C GLN A 21 -26.99 2.09 -16.49
N SER A 22 -25.81 2.66 -16.73
CA SER A 22 -24.56 1.96 -16.43
C SER A 22 -24.59 1.55 -14.97
N GLU A 23 -24.29 0.30 -14.69
CA GLU A 23 -24.13 -0.13 -13.30
C GLU A 23 -22.94 0.65 -12.70
N GLU A 24 -23.01 0.93 -11.41
CA GLU A 24 -21.96 1.64 -10.70
C GLU A 24 -21.55 0.82 -9.48
N ILE A 25 -20.25 0.75 -9.22
CA ILE A 25 -19.70 0.20 -7.98
C ILE A 25 -18.90 1.26 -7.26
N THR A 26 -18.71 1.06 -5.96
CA THR A 26 -17.83 1.91 -5.14
C THR A 26 -16.78 1.07 -4.47
N ILE A 27 -15.51 1.50 -4.55
CA ILE A 27 -14.40 0.90 -3.80
C ILE A 27 -14.01 1.85 -2.68
N GLY A 28 -13.86 1.31 -1.47
CA GLY A 28 -13.40 2.05 -0.31
C GLY A 28 -11.88 2.20 -0.30
N ILE A 29 -11.37 3.39 -0.02
CA ILE A 29 -9.94 3.65 0.18
C ILE A 29 -9.75 4.03 1.65
N LEU A 30 -9.29 3.08 2.45
CA LEU A 30 -9.12 3.18 3.90
C LEU A 30 -7.64 3.38 4.21
N LEU A 31 -7.18 4.63 4.36
CA LEU A 31 -5.77 4.95 4.65
C LEU A 31 -5.66 5.87 5.86
N GLY A 32 -4.46 6.02 6.40
CA GLY A 32 -4.18 6.91 7.53
C GLY A 32 -3.96 8.35 7.06
N PHE A 33 -5.03 9.06 6.74
CA PHE A 33 -4.98 10.47 6.33
C PHE A 33 -4.64 11.42 7.48
N THR A 34 -4.65 10.92 8.70
CA THR A 34 -4.15 11.57 9.91
C THR A 34 -3.27 10.61 10.70
N GLY A 35 -2.29 11.14 11.46
CA GLY A 35 -1.45 10.33 12.32
C GLY A 35 0.03 10.30 11.91
N PRO A 36 0.82 9.32 12.40
CA PRO A 36 2.29 9.34 12.31
C PRO A 36 2.86 9.04 10.91
N ALA A 37 2.03 8.66 9.94
CA ALA A 37 2.40 8.38 8.55
C ALA A 37 1.44 9.07 7.56
N GLU A 38 0.88 10.23 7.93
CA GLU A 38 -0.16 10.90 7.15
C GLU A 38 0.32 11.40 5.79
N SER A 39 1.59 11.71 5.64
CA SER A 39 2.17 12.17 4.37
C SER A 39 2.21 11.08 3.30
N LEU A 40 2.21 9.79 3.67
CA LEU A 40 2.18 8.67 2.72
C LEU A 40 0.78 8.42 2.12
N ALA A 41 -0.30 8.81 2.81
CA ALA A 41 -1.66 8.46 2.39
C ALA A 41 -2.14 9.18 1.10
N PRO A 42 -1.89 10.47 0.86
CA PRO A 42 -2.39 11.16 -0.32
C PRO A 42 -1.88 10.59 -1.66
N PRO A 43 -0.56 10.36 -1.89
CA PRO A 43 -0.09 9.79 -3.15
C PRO A 43 -0.59 8.35 -3.35
N MET A 44 -0.65 7.55 -2.29
CA MET A 44 -1.19 6.19 -2.32
C MET A 44 -2.67 6.16 -2.70
N ALA A 45 -3.48 7.06 -2.13
CA ALA A 45 -4.88 7.21 -2.49
C ALA A 45 -5.07 7.71 -3.94
N GLY A 46 -4.27 8.70 -4.35
CA GLY A 46 -4.26 9.22 -5.72
C GLY A 46 -3.95 8.13 -6.76
N ALA A 47 -3.00 7.26 -6.44
CA ALA A 47 -2.63 6.13 -7.30
C ALA A 47 -3.77 5.10 -7.42
N ALA A 48 -4.40 4.73 -6.31
CA ALA A 48 -5.58 3.85 -6.33
C ALA A 48 -6.75 4.47 -7.11
N GLU A 49 -7.01 5.76 -6.93
CA GLU A 49 -8.04 6.48 -7.67
C GLU A 49 -7.72 6.59 -9.17
N ALA A 50 -6.43 6.72 -9.56
CA ALA A 50 -6.01 6.72 -10.95
C ALA A 50 -6.28 5.38 -11.63
N ALA A 51 -6.00 4.25 -10.96
CA ALA A 51 -6.32 2.92 -11.48
C ALA A 51 -7.85 2.73 -11.65
N ALA A 52 -8.65 3.15 -10.66
CA ALA A 52 -10.11 3.10 -10.74
C ALA A 52 -10.66 3.95 -11.90
N LYS A 53 -10.07 5.13 -12.12
CA LYS A 53 -10.41 6.03 -13.22
C LYS A 53 -10.06 5.42 -14.57
N GLU A 54 -8.85 4.85 -14.72
CA GLU A 54 -8.43 4.19 -15.97
C GLU A 54 -9.38 3.07 -16.36
N VAL A 55 -9.72 2.19 -15.40
CA VAL A 55 -10.69 1.11 -15.62
C VAL A 55 -12.05 1.66 -15.99
N SER A 56 -12.55 2.65 -15.28
CA SER A 56 -13.86 3.25 -15.52
C SER A 56 -13.95 3.94 -16.89
N GLU A 57 -12.92 4.72 -17.26
CA GLU A 57 -12.87 5.45 -18.53
C GLU A 57 -12.68 4.54 -19.75
N SER A 58 -12.17 3.32 -19.57
CA SER A 58 -12.07 2.32 -20.64
C SER A 58 -13.44 1.91 -21.19
N GLY A 59 -14.48 1.94 -20.36
CA GLY A 59 -15.83 1.46 -20.69
C GLY A 59 -15.92 -0.06 -20.90
N LEU A 60 -14.87 -0.81 -20.54
CA LEU A 60 -14.76 -2.26 -20.78
C LEU A 60 -15.07 -3.10 -19.52
N PHE A 61 -14.99 -2.49 -18.35
CA PHE A 61 -15.18 -3.17 -17.10
C PHE A 61 -16.62 -3.64 -16.91
N LEU A 62 -16.84 -4.96 -16.76
CA LEU A 62 -18.14 -5.60 -16.52
C LEU A 62 -19.26 -4.96 -17.36
N ASP A 63 -19.12 -5.02 -18.69
CA ASP A 63 -20.09 -4.46 -19.66
C ASP A 63 -20.34 -2.94 -19.53
N GLY A 64 -19.37 -2.17 -19.07
CA GLY A 64 -19.44 -0.71 -18.97
C GLY A 64 -19.84 -0.21 -17.59
N THR A 65 -19.66 -1.03 -16.54
CA THR A 65 -19.81 -0.62 -15.15
C THR A 65 -18.82 0.47 -14.78
N THR A 66 -19.30 1.53 -14.12
CA THR A 66 -18.48 2.65 -13.66
C THR A 66 -17.93 2.37 -12.26
N VAL A 67 -16.66 2.69 -12.04
CA VAL A 67 -16.00 2.54 -10.74
C VAL A 67 -15.90 3.90 -10.05
N ASN A 68 -16.51 4.02 -8.89
CA ASN A 68 -16.39 5.16 -7.99
C ASN A 68 -15.50 4.80 -6.80
N THR A 69 -14.91 5.81 -6.15
CA THR A 69 -14.13 5.64 -4.93
C THR A 69 -14.65 6.49 -3.79
N THR A 70 -14.43 6.05 -2.57
CA THR A 70 -14.73 6.83 -1.35
C THR A 70 -13.65 6.62 -0.31
N ARG A 71 -13.22 7.69 0.38
CA ARG A 71 -12.13 7.65 1.35
C ARG A 71 -12.62 7.45 2.78
N GLY A 72 -11.88 6.67 3.57
CA GLY A 72 -12.01 6.53 5.01
C GLY A 72 -10.66 6.77 5.69
N ASP A 73 -10.66 7.49 6.81
CA ASP A 73 -9.45 7.72 7.60
C ASP A 73 -9.32 6.65 8.69
N SER A 74 -8.25 5.83 8.61
CA SER A 74 -7.92 4.81 9.60
C SER A 74 -7.05 5.32 10.75
N THR A 75 -6.61 6.58 10.70
CA THR A 75 -5.75 7.27 11.68
C THR A 75 -4.39 6.62 11.98
N CYS A 76 -4.08 5.47 11.38
CA CYS A 76 -2.87 4.68 11.57
C CYS A 76 -2.76 3.98 12.93
N ILE A 77 -2.96 4.67 14.06
CA ILE A 77 -2.69 4.15 15.42
C ILE A 77 -3.93 3.83 16.26
N ASP A 78 -5.11 4.32 15.87
CA ASP A 78 -6.36 4.06 16.60
C ASP A 78 -7.17 2.92 15.97
N ALA A 79 -7.07 1.73 16.55
CA ALA A 79 -7.78 0.54 16.10
C ALA A 79 -9.32 0.70 16.09
N ALA A 80 -9.87 1.50 17.01
CA ALA A 80 -11.32 1.74 17.07
C ALA A 80 -11.76 2.69 15.95
N ALA A 81 -10.98 3.74 15.67
CA ALA A 81 -11.22 4.64 14.55
C ALA A 81 -11.11 3.91 13.21
N ALA A 82 -10.09 3.07 13.02
CA ALA A 82 -9.92 2.25 11.82
C ALA A 82 -11.12 1.31 11.59
N SER A 83 -11.55 0.60 12.65
CA SER A 83 -12.72 -0.27 12.58
C SER A 83 -14.01 0.51 12.27
N ALA A 84 -14.22 1.68 12.89
CA ALA A 84 -15.40 2.52 12.62
C ALA A 84 -15.41 3.07 11.18
N ALA A 85 -14.26 3.45 10.63
CA ALA A 85 -14.14 3.89 9.25
C ALA A 85 -14.43 2.75 8.26
N ALA A 86 -13.91 1.54 8.51
CA ALA A 86 -14.21 0.35 7.70
C ALA A 86 -15.72 0.00 7.75
N GLU A 87 -16.34 0.04 8.94
CA GLU A 87 -17.77 -0.21 9.10
C GLU A 87 -18.61 0.80 8.30
N ARG A 88 -18.24 2.09 8.31
CA ARG A 88 -18.90 3.12 7.50
C ARG A 88 -18.79 2.81 6.00
N LEU A 89 -17.62 2.43 5.51
CA LEU A 89 -17.41 2.08 4.10
C LEU A 89 -18.32 0.92 3.68
N ILE A 90 -18.42 -0.13 4.49
CA ILE A 90 -19.23 -1.30 4.17
C ILE A 90 -20.73 -1.00 4.31
N SER A 91 -21.16 -0.47 5.48
CA SER A 91 -22.58 -0.40 5.83
C SER A 91 -23.29 0.83 5.26
N SER A 92 -22.59 1.94 5.05
CA SER A 92 -23.18 3.21 4.61
C SER A 92 -22.88 3.54 3.15
N GLU A 93 -21.65 3.27 2.70
CA GLU A 93 -21.21 3.56 1.33
C GLU A 93 -21.40 2.35 0.39
N ASN A 94 -21.72 1.15 0.95
CA ASN A 94 -21.95 -0.10 0.22
C ASN A 94 -20.80 -0.45 -0.76
N VAL A 95 -19.55 -0.36 -0.29
CA VAL A 95 -18.40 -0.66 -1.11
C VAL A 95 -18.33 -2.13 -1.51
N SER A 96 -17.79 -2.41 -2.70
CA SER A 96 -17.58 -3.77 -3.22
C SER A 96 -16.22 -4.35 -2.84
N GLY A 97 -15.33 -3.55 -2.23
CA GLY A 97 -14.02 -3.93 -1.76
C GLY A 97 -13.34 -2.77 -1.03
N ILE A 98 -12.25 -3.04 -0.31
CA ILE A 98 -11.50 -2.03 0.42
C ILE A 98 -10.02 -2.09 0.01
N ILE A 99 -9.47 -0.96 -0.44
CA ILE A 99 -8.03 -0.74 -0.55
C ILE A 99 -7.56 -0.12 0.76
N GLY A 100 -6.65 -0.81 1.46
CA GLY A 100 -6.19 -0.35 2.78
C GLY A 100 -5.99 -1.50 3.78
N ALA A 101 -5.70 -1.18 5.04
CA ALA A 101 -5.37 0.15 5.51
C ALA A 101 -3.88 0.43 5.30
N LEU A 102 -3.40 1.61 5.80
CA LEU A 102 -2.00 1.96 5.65
C LEU A 102 -1.13 1.22 6.69
N CYS A 103 -1.40 1.44 7.96
CA CYS A 103 -0.58 0.95 9.07
C CYS A 103 -1.03 -0.44 9.54
N SER A 104 -0.10 -1.33 9.87
CA SER A 104 -0.37 -2.76 10.14
C SER A 104 -1.38 -3.00 11.26
N GLY A 105 -1.29 -2.29 12.40
CA GLY A 105 -2.24 -2.44 13.50
C GLY A 105 -3.66 -1.99 13.13
N ALA A 106 -3.79 -0.86 12.41
CA ALA A 106 -5.07 -0.38 11.89
C ALA A 106 -5.66 -1.35 10.86
N THR A 107 -4.80 -1.92 9.99
CA THR A 107 -5.18 -2.95 9.01
C THR A 107 -5.74 -4.19 9.69
N GLY A 108 -5.00 -4.73 10.66
CA GLY A 108 -5.44 -5.90 11.43
C GLY A 108 -6.78 -5.66 12.14
N ALA A 109 -6.96 -4.49 12.75
CA ALA A 109 -8.21 -4.13 13.43
C ALA A 109 -9.39 -3.96 12.46
N ALA A 110 -9.22 -3.22 11.36
CA ALA A 110 -10.25 -3.03 10.34
C ALA A 110 -10.63 -4.36 9.68
N PHE A 111 -9.64 -5.20 9.38
CA PHE A 111 -9.88 -6.49 8.76
C PHE A 111 -10.58 -7.46 9.71
N GLN A 112 -10.01 -7.77 10.87
CA GLN A 112 -10.53 -8.81 11.76
C GLN A 112 -11.88 -8.44 12.40
N ASN A 113 -12.05 -7.15 12.75
CA ASN A 113 -13.28 -6.71 13.41
C ASN A 113 -14.42 -6.41 12.45
N VAL A 114 -14.11 -6.06 11.18
CA VAL A 114 -15.12 -5.55 10.26
C VAL A 114 -15.11 -6.26 8.90
N ALA A 115 -14.02 -6.23 8.14
CA ALA A 115 -14.02 -6.77 6.78
C ALA A 115 -14.25 -8.28 6.76
N LEU A 116 -13.53 -9.05 7.57
CA LEU A 116 -13.67 -10.50 7.67
C LEU A 116 -15.10 -10.95 8.07
N PRO A 117 -15.73 -10.42 9.14
CA PRO A 117 -17.10 -10.80 9.50
C PRO A 117 -18.14 -10.45 8.44
N ASN A 118 -17.90 -9.41 7.64
CA ASN A 118 -18.77 -9.00 6.55
C ASN A 118 -18.44 -9.69 5.22
N GLY A 119 -17.44 -10.55 5.18
CA GLY A 119 -17.01 -11.26 3.98
C GLY A 119 -16.42 -10.35 2.90
N MET A 120 -15.83 -9.22 3.29
CA MET A 120 -15.30 -8.19 2.42
C MET A 120 -13.83 -8.43 2.11
N VAL A 121 -13.44 -8.36 0.83
CA VAL A 121 -12.04 -8.37 0.42
C VAL A 121 -11.38 -7.05 0.77
N MET A 122 -10.18 -7.15 1.33
CA MET A 122 -9.34 -6.00 1.68
C MET A 122 -7.93 -6.22 1.14
N ILE A 123 -7.41 -5.27 0.35
CA ILE A 123 -6.05 -5.30 -0.21
C ILE A 123 -5.29 -4.11 0.35
N SER A 124 -4.29 -4.37 1.19
CA SER A 124 -3.46 -3.30 1.75
C SER A 124 -2.25 -3.00 0.86
N PRO A 125 -2.02 -1.72 0.51
CA PRO A 125 -0.82 -1.35 -0.24
C PRO A 125 0.45 -1.27 0.61
N SER A 126 0.36 -1.16 1.95
CA SER A 126 1.50 -0.77 2.78
C SER A 126 1.57 -1.41 4.17
N ALA A 127 0.64 -2.28 4.53
CA ALA A 127 0.68 -2.96 5.82
C ALA A 127 1.62 -4.17 5.77
N THR A 128 2.81 -4.04 6.35
CA THR A 128 3.94 -4.96 6.16
C THR A 128 4.18 -5.94 7.29
N SER A 129 3.60 -5.73 8.49
CA SER A 129 3.85 -6.59 9.66
C SER A 129 3.76 -8.09 9.33
N PRO A 130 4.74 -8.91 9.79
CA PRO A 130 4.71 -10.36 9.61
C PRO A 130 3.50 -11.02 10.27
N GLY A 131 2.92 -10.39 11.29
CA GLY A 131 1.71 -10.87 11.95
C GLY A 131 0.52 -11.01 11.00
N LEU A 132 0.44 -10.18 9.97
CA LEU A 132 -0.63 -10.22 8.97
C LEU A 132 -0.56 -11.46 8.06
N SER A 133 0.62 -12.06 7.86
CA SER A 133 0.79 -13.30 7.09
C SER A 133 0.17 -14.53 7.76
N THR A 134 -0.23 -14.45 9.02
CA THR A 134 -0.70 -15.60 9.82
C THR A 134 -2.10 -15.44 10.40
N ILE A 135 -2.80 -14.36 10.08
CA ILE A 135 -4.19 -14.17 10.51
C ILE A 135 -5.12 -15.15 9.80
N GLU A 136 -6.21 -15.55 10.45
CA GLU A 136 -7.31 -16.24 9.78
C GLU A 136 -8.04 -15.22 8.88
N ASP A 137 -7.96 -15.38 7.56
CA ASP A 137 -8.49 -14.41 6.61
C ASP A 137 -9.57 -14.94 5.67
N ASN A 138 -9.77 -16.27 5.62
CA ASN A 138 -10.69 -16.92 4.68
C ASN A 138 -10.44 -16.56 3.20
N GLY A 139 -9.21 -16.17 2.85
CA GLY A 139 -8.83 -15.69 1.52
C GLY A 139 -9.44 -14.34 1.17
N LEU A 140 -9.64 -13.46 2.16
CA LEU A 140 -10.22 -12.12 2.00
C LEU A 140 -9.21 -11.00 2.24
N PHE A 141 -8.01 -11.32 2.75
CA PHE A 141 -6.94 -10.34 2.97
C PHE A 141 -5.80 -10.56 2.01
N PHE A 142 -5.38 -9.47 1.37
CA PHE A 142 -4.23 -9.42 0.46
C PHE A 142 -3.42 -8.17 0.72
N ARG A 143 -2.16 -8.15 0.25
CA ARG A 143 -1.32 -6.96 0.26
C ARG A 143 -0.37 -6.93 -0.93
N THR A 144 -0.25 -5.76 -1.54
CA THR A 144 0.70 -5.52 -2.64
C THR A 144 2.09 -5.16 -2.13
N SER A 145 2.22 -4.82 -0.85
CA SER A 145 3.52 -4.72 -0.17
C SER A 145 4.01 -6.09 0.31
N PRO A 146 5.34 -6.32 0.34
CA PRO A 146 5.93 -7.51 0.92
C PRO A 146 5.87 -7.51 2.45
N SER A 147 6.09 -8.68 3.05
CA SER A 147 6.19 -8.83 4.51
C SER A 147 7.49 -8.26 5.05
N ASP A 148 7.45 -7.67 6.26
CA ASP A 148 8.64 -7.26 7.02
C ASP A 148 9.57 -8.44 7.38
N ALA A 149 9.08 -9.67 7.31
CA ALA A 149 9.96 -10.84 7.38
C ALA A 149 11.01 -10.82 6.24
N ARG A 150 10.57 -10.45 5.02
CA ARG A 150 11.45 -10.26 3.86
C ARG A 150 12.25 -8.96 3.99
N GLN A 151 11.62 -7.88 4.43
CA GLN A 151 12.30 -6.59 4.61
C GLN A 151 13.47 -6.70 5.59
N GLY A 152 13.30 -7.41 6.73
CA GLY A 152 14.37 -7.62 7.71
C GLY A 152 15.59 -8.32 7.11
N GLU A 153 15.41 -9.28 6.20
CA GLU A 153 16.49 -9.91 5.44
C GLU A 153 17.23 -8.91 4.55
N ILE A 154 16.49 -8.09 3.79
CA ILE A 154 17.05 -7.06 2.91
C ILE A 154 17.84 -6.01 3.70
N MET A 155 17.32 -5.57 4.85
CA MET A 155 18.02 -4.66 5.75
C MET A 155 19.35 -5.23 6.23
N ALA A 156 19.36 -6.51 6.64
CA ALA A 156 20.55 -7.19 7.09
C ALA A 156 21.60 -7.29 5.97
N ASP A 157 21.18 -7.63 4.77
CA ASP A 157 22.06 -7.73 3.60
C ASP A 157 22.65 -6.36 3.24
N ILE A 158 21.83 -5.28 3.20
CA ILE A 158 22.29 -3.91 2.92
C ILE A 158 23.36 -3.47 3.92
N LEU A 159 23.11 -3.66 5.21
CA LEU A 159 24.04 -3.23 6.25
C LEU A 159 25.37 -4.00 6.19
N LEU A 160 25.33 -5.32 6.07
CA LEU A 160 26.55 -6.14 6.01
C LEU A 160 27.35 -5.93 4.73
N GLU A 161 26.71 -5.70 3.59
CA GLU A 161 27.38 -5.36 2.32
C GLU A 161 28.06 -3.98 2.37
N ASN A 162 27.62 -3.09 3.27
CA ASN A 162 28.26 -1.80 3.54
C ASN A 162 29.21 -1.85 4.74
N ASP A 163 29.71 -3.05 5.11
CA ASP A 163 30.66 -3.29 6.18
C ASP A 163 30.19 -2.83 7.58
N VAL A 164 28.88 -2.65 7.79
CA VAL A 164 28.29 -2.33 9.09
C VAL A 164 28.14 -3.62 9.88
N SER A 165 28.82 -3.73 11.00
CA SER A 165 28.90 -4.94 11.83
C SER A 165 28.07 -4.87 13.11
N SER A 166 27.71 -3.65 13.55
CA SER A 166 26.94 -3.44 14.76
C SER A 166 25.96 -2.27 14.63
N VAL A 167 24.74 -2.44 15.16
CA VAL A 167 23.71 -1.40 15.14
C VAL A 167 22.97 -1.31 16.46
N ALA A 168 22.49 -0.09 16.79
CA ALA A 168 21.41 0.09 17.75
C ALA A 168 20.08 0.13 17.00
N VAL A 169 19.00 -0.39 17.58
CA VAL A 169 17.67 -0.44 16.99
C VAL A 169 16.67 0.24 17.91
N THR A 170 15.84 1.10 17.33
CA THR A 170 14.62 1.59 17.97
C THR A 170 13.43 1.43 17.05
N TYR A 171 12.25 1.16 17.62
CA TYR A 171 11.05 0.91 16.84
C TYR A 171 9.81 1.58 17.47
N THR A 172 8.89 2.04 16.64
CA THR A 172 7.57 2.50 17.12
C THR A 172 6.83 1.37 17.80
N ASN A 173 6.28 1.64 18.98
CA ASN A 173 5.69 0.62 19.88
C ASN A 173 4.33 0.12 19.40
N ASN A 174 4.31 -0.53 18.24
CA ASN A 174 3.11 -1.13 17.62
C ASN A 174 3.47 -2.37 16.80
N ASP A 175 2.46 -2.98 16.14
CA ASP A 175 2.61 -4.23 15.38
C ASP A 175 3.58 -4.12 14.20
N TYR A 176 3.66 -2.95 13.54
CA TYR A 176 4.62 -2.70 12.47
C TYR A 176 6.04 -2.63 13.02
N GLY A 177 6.32 -1.64 13.87
CA GLY A 177 7.68 -1.38 14.33
C GLY A 177 8.30 -2.58 15.05
N LYS A 178 7.51 -3.23 15.93
CA LYS A 178 7.98 -4.44 16.61
C LYS A 178 8.22 -5.59 15.65
N GLY A 179 7.31 -5.82 14.70
CA GLY A 179 7.42 -6.90 13.73
C GLY A 179 8.66 -6.77 12.85
N LEU A 180 8.91 -5.56 12.33
CA LEU A 180 10.09 -5.27 11.52
C LEU A 180 11.39 -5.36 12.34
N ALA A 181 11.43 -4.78 13.56
CA ALA A 181 12.61 -4.83 14.41
C ALA A 181 12.99 -6.26 14.80
N ASP A 182 12.01 -7.10 15.16
CA ASP A 182 12.24 -8.51 15.50
C ASP A 182 12.75 -9.31 14.28
N ALA A 183 12.15 -9.11 13.10
CA ALA A 183 12.55 -9.77 11.87
C ALA A 183 13.98 -9.37 11.44
N PHE A 184 14.27 -8.07 11.50
CA PHE A 184 15.61 -7.55 11.23
C PHE A 184 16.65 -8.09 12.19
N GLU A 185 16.43 -8.01 13.51
CA GLU A 185 17.36 -8.52 14.52
C GLU A 185 17.67 -9.99 14.30
N ALA A 186 16.66 -10.82 14.04
CA ALA A 186 16.83 -12.23 13.75
C ALA A 186 17.71 -12.44 12.51
N ALA A 187 17.39 -11.79 11.38
CA ALA A 187 18.12 -11.91 10.13
C ALA A 187 19.56 -11.40 10.22
N TYR A 188 19.76 -10.25 10.86
CA TYR A 188 21.06 -9.61 10.98
C TYR A 188 22.00 -10.43 11.88
N THR A 189 21.50 -10.92 13.02
CA THR A 189 22.27 -11.75 13.96
C THR A 189 22.62 -13.11 13.34
N GLU A 190 21.69 -13.75 12.62
CA GLU A 190 21.95 -15.01 11.90
C GLU A 190 23.09 -14.85 10.88
N ARG A 191 23.20 -13.69 10.24
CA ARG A 191 24.26 -13.37 9.26
C ARG A 191 25.56 -12.85 9.89
N GLY A 192 25.63 -12.75 11.23
CA GLY A 192 26.83 -12.39 11.99
C GLY A 192 26.95 -10.90 12.36
N GLY A 193 25.93 -10.10 12.15
CA GLY A 193 25.84 -8.74 12.68
C GLY A 193 25.49 -8.73 14.17
N GLU A 194 25.74 -7.61 14.83
CA GLU A 194 25.43 -7.39 16.24
C GLU A 194 24.36 -6.31 16.41
N VAL A 195 23.26 -6.65 17.08
CA VAL A 195 22.29 -5.68 17.59
C VAL A 195 22.64 -5.37 19.04
N THR A 196 23.17 -4.19 19.28
CA THR A 196 23.66 -3.79 20.62
C THR A 196 22.53 -3.53 21.59
N ILE A 197 21.39 -3.05 21.08
CA ILE A 197 20.15 -2.80 21.83
C ILE A 197 18.98 -2.75 20.85
N ASN A 198 17.80 -3.22 21.28
CA ASN A 198 16.56 -3.12 20.55
C ASN A 198 15.45 -2.66 21.50
N ILE A 199 15.00 -1.39 21.39
CA ILE A 199 14.05 -0.78 22.33
C ILE A 199 12.92 -0.02 21.61
N PRO A 200 11.70 -0.02 22.19
CA PRO A 200 10.59 0.75 21.62
C PRO A 200 10.71 2.26 21.91
N HIS A 201 10.10 3.04 21.03
CA HIS A 201 9.73 4.43 21.29
C HIS A 201 8.24 4.64 21.01
N GLU A 202 7.66 5.66 21.66
CA GLU A 202 6.27 6.05 21.42
C GLU A 202 6.23 7.20 20.40
N ASP A 203 5.25 7.17 19.51
CA ASP A 203 5.00 8.28 18.60
C ASP A 203 4.41 9.51 19.33
N GLY A 204 4.62 10.71 18.77
CA GLY A 204 4.03 11.94 19.27
C GLY A 204 4.59 12.47 20.59
N LYS A 205 5.73 11.96 21.07
CA LYS A 205 6.44 12.53 22.25
C LYS A 205 7.10 13.85 21.89
N ALA A 206 7.15 14.75 22.87
CA ALA A 206 7.85 16.02 22.73
C ALA A 206 9.38 15.92 22.92
N ASP A 207 9.88 14.84 23.53
CA ASP A 207 11.29 14.65 23.87
C ASP A 207 11.65 13.16 23.82
N TYR A 208 12.72 12.82 23.10
CA TYR A 208 13.27 11.48 22.91
C TYR A 208 14.68 11.33 23.53
N SER A 209 15.12 12.28 24.34
CA SER A 209 16.47 12.27 24.93
C SER A 209 16.76 11.01 25.77
N ALA A 210 15.75 10.44 26.43
CA ALA A 210 15.92 9.25 27.26
C ALA A 210 16.15 7.99 26.42
N GLU A 211 15.40 7.82 25.34
CA GLU A 211 15.58 6.73 24.39
C GLU A 211 16.96 6.83 23.72
N VAL A 212 17.31 8.01 23.21
CA VAL A 212 18.59 8.26 22.56
C VAL A 212 19.76 8.06 23.50
N ALA A 213 19.66 8.49 24.77
CA ALA A 213 20.70 8.22 25.77
C ALA A 213 20.91 6.72 26.03
N SER A 214 19.84 5.92 26.01
CA SER A 214 19.92 4.47 26.15
C SER A 214 20.59 3.82 24.94
N LEU A 215 20.19 4.23 23.73
CA LEU A 215 20.76 3.80 22.45
C LEU A 215 22.27 4.14 22.38
N ALA A 216 22.63 5.38 22.69
CA ALA A 216 24.02 5.85 22.71
C ALA A 216 24.90 5.06 23.71
N SER A 217 24.34 4.72 24.88
CA SER A 217 25.05 3.95 25.88
C SER A 217 25.36 2.51 25.48
N ALA A 218 24.51 1.93 24.63
CA ALA A 218 24.72 0.61 24.05
C ALA A 218 25.72 0.67 22.87
N GLY A 219 25.78 1.79 22.14
CA GLY A 219 26.62 1.98 20.97
C GLY A 219 26.05 1.30 19.73
N GLY A 220 26.86 1.25 18.68
CA GLY A 220 26.54 0.76 17.35
C GLY A 220 27.08 1.72 16.28
N GLU A 221 27.38 1.20 15.11
CA GLU A 221 27.91 2.01 14.00
C GLU A 221 26.82 2.85 13.33
N ARG A 222 25.55 2.37 13.38
CA ARG A 222 24.37 3.06 12.87
C ARG A 222 23.20 2.89 13.82
N LEU A 223 22.25 3.82 13.74
CA LEU A 223 20.95 3.71 14.38
C LEU A 223 19.88 3.30 13.35
N VAL A 224 19.29 2.12 13.55
CA VAL A 224 18.13 1.64 12.79
C VAL A 224 16.86 2.18 13.44
N ILE A 225 15.99 2.82 12.66
CA ILE A 225 14.75 3.45 13.15
C ILE A 225 13.55 2.84 12.44
N ALA A 226 13.00 1.76 12.98
CA ALA A 226 11.74 1.18 12.50
C ALA A 226 10.55 2.00 13.03
N GLY A 227 10.36 3.18 12.45
CA GLY A 227 9.42 4.22 12.90
C GLY A 227 8.57 4.77 11.78
N TYR A 228 7.90 5.88 12.06
CA TYR A 228 7.09 6.63 11.11
C TYR A 228 7.66 8.02 10.86
N LEU A 229 7.60 8.46 9.60
CA LEU A 229 8.28 9.65 9.11
C LEU A 229 7.66 10.99 9.54
N ASP A 230 6.42 11.01 10.07
CA ASP A 230 5.75 12.27 10.43
C ASP A 230 5.73 12.53 11.95
N GLN A 231 6.13 11.57 12.80
CA GLN A 231 6.10 11.75 14.26
C GLN A 231 7.35 11.23 14.99
N GLY A 232 7.34 9.97 15.48
CA GLY A 232 8.39 9.43 16.36
C GLY A 232 9.77 9.40 15.72
N GLY A 233 9.86 8.91 14.49
CA GLY A 233 11.11 8.77 13.76
C GLY A 233 11.92 10.07 13.66
N PRO A 234 11.35 11.18 13.16
CA PRO A 234 12.04 12.47 13.11
C PRO A 234 12.48 12.99 14.48
N GLY A 235 11.70 12.71 15.52
CA GLY A 235 12.06 13.07 16.89
C GLY A 235 13.29 12.35 17.40
N ILE A 236 13.43 11.06 17.08
CA ILE A 236 14.61 10.23 17.38
C ILE A 236 15.84 10.74 16.61
N ILE A 237 15.68 10.97 15.28
CA ILE A 237 16.77 11.52 14.44
C ILE A 237 17.26 12.84 15.02
N GLN A 238 16.36 13.78 15.28
CA GLN A 238 16.72 15.09 15.84
C GLN A 238 17.48 14.98 17.15
N ALA A 239 16.99 14.16 18.10
CA ALA A 239 17.63 13.97 19.40
C ALA A 239 19.01 13.30 19.27
N ALA A 240 19.18 12.38 18.30
CA ALA A 240 20.45 11.74 18.03
C ALA A 240 21.49 12.73 17.48
N LEU A 241 21.10 13.55 16.50
CA LEU A 241 21.93 14.61 15.90
C LEU A 241 22.30 15.69 16.92
N ASP A 242 21.33 16.20 17.70
CA ASP A 242 21.54 17.26 18.69
C ASP A 242 22.52 16.84 19.79
N THR A 243 22.53 15.56 20.14
CA THR A 243 23.43 15.02 21.16
C THR A 243 24.75 14.50 20.59
N GLY A 244 24.87 14.36 19.27
CA GLY A 244 25.98 13.68 18.61
C GLY A 244 26.09 12.20 18.96
N ALA A 245 24.96 11.57 19.31
CA ALA A 245 24.91 10.15 19.66
C ALA A 245 25.06 9.23 18.46
N PHE A 246 24.41 9.60 17.35
CA PHE A 246 24.51 8.95 16.05
C PHE A 246 24.43 10.01 14.95
N ASP A 247 25.19 9.83 13.91
CA ASP A 247 25.23 10.63 12.68
C ASP A 247 24.92 9.81 11.41
N LEU A 248 24.84 8.49 11.55
CA LEU A 248 24.51 7.57 10.47
C LEU A 248 23.29 6.72 10.86
N PHE A 249 22.34 6.68 9.95
CA PHE A 249 21.07 5.99 10.16
C PHE A 249 20.83 4.87 9.14
N HIS A 250 19.93 3.97 9.49
CA HIS A 250 19.28 3.08 8.53
C HIS A 250 17.78 3.30 8.63
N LEU A 251 17.18 3.75 7.54
CA LEU A 251 15.80 4.20 7.43
C LEU A 251 15.00 3.17 6.62
N PRO A 252 14.20 2.31 7.26
CA PRO A 252 13.30 1.42 6.54
C PRO A 252 12.10 2.18 5.95
N ASP A 253 11.30 1.47 5.22
CA ASP A 253 10.17 1.86 4.38
C ASP A 253 9.33 3.06 4.86
N ALA A 254 8.74 2.97 6.06
CA ALA A 254 7.89 4.04 6.60
C ALA A 254 8.67 5.25 7.16
N MET A 255 9.99 5.26 7.00
CA MET A 255 10.88 6.39 7.27
C MET A 255 11.37 7.07 5.99
N ILE A 256 10.95 6.61 4.81
CA ILE A 256 11.34 7.16 3.52
C ILE A 256 10.23 8.08 3.00
N GLY A 257 10.58 9.30 2.61
CA GLY A 257 9.66 10.28 2.02
C GLY A 257 10.17 11.71 2.18
N ASP A 258 9.55 12.62 1.43
CA ASP A 258 9.95 14.02 1.31
C ASP A 258 10.02 14.75 2.66
N SER A 259 9.16 14.41 3.61
CA SER A 259 9.14 15.06 4.93
C SER A 259 10.44 14.84 5.73
N ILE A 260 11.11 13.71 5.54
CA ILE A 260 12.42 13.42 6.13
C ILE A 260 13.52 14.21 5.41
N GLU A 261 13.50 14.18 4.09
CA GLU A 261 14.45 14.90 3.23
C GLU A 261 14.37 16.41 3.49
N ASP A 262 13.19 17.00 3.39
CA ASP A 262 12.94 18.42 3.63
C ASP A 262 13.38 18.90 5.03
N ARG A 263 13.26 18.02 6.03
CA ARG A 263 13.56 18.36 7.41
C ARG A 263 15.04 18.30 7.76
N PHE A 264 15.76 17.30 7.25
CA PHE A 264 17.12 17.00 7.69
C PHE A 264 18.17 17.22 6.61
N GLY A 265 17.82 17.02 5.32
CA GLY A 265 18.72 17.22 4.19
C GLY A 265 20.07 16.55 4.39
N ASP A 266 21.16 17.33 4.20
CA ASP A 266 22.54 16.90 4.29
C ASP A 266 22.99 16.36 5.68
N GLN A 267 22.19 16.56 6.72
CA GLN A 267 22.46 15.98 8.03
C GLN A 267 22.30 14.44 8.04
N LEU A 268 21.65 13.88 7.02
CA LEU A 268 21.46 12.44 6.85
C LEU A 268 22.43 11.81 5.83
N ASP A 269 23.36 12.57 5.24
CA ASP A 269 24.29 12.07 4.23
C ASP A 269 25.00 10.79 4.68
N GLY A 270 25.02 9.78 3.81
CA GLY A 270 25.54 8.45 4.08
C GLY A 270 24.61 7.53 4.85
N SER A 271 23.40 7.99 5.21
CA SER A 271 22.36 7.10 5.74
C SER A 271 21.84 6.18 4.64
N LEU A 272 21.52 4.95 5.03
CA LEU A 272 21.04 3.89 4.15
C LEU A 272 19.57 3.61 4.42
N GLY A 273 18.91 2.96 3.47
CA GLY A 273 17.54 2.50 3.67
C GLY A 273 17.01 1.68 2.50
N GLN A 274 15.76 1.30 2.60
CA GLN A 274 15.02 0.64 1.53
C GLN A 274 13.51 0.87 1.72
N VAL A 275 12.80 0.78 0.63
CA VAL A 275 11.33 0.85 0.58
C VAL A 275 10.84 -0.15 -0.47
N PRO A 276 9.67 -0.78 -0.33
CA PRO A 276 9.08 -1.55 -1.40
C PRO A 276 9.06 -0.76 -2.71
N GLY A 277 9.29 -1.43 -3.83
CA GLY A 277 9.32 -0.78 -5.14
C GLY A 277 10.17 -1.52 -6.15
N SER A 278 9.86 -1.30 -7.42
CA SER A 278 10.50 -1.91 -8.58
C SER A 278 10.87 -0.85 -9.63
N PRO A 279 11.68 -1.20 -10.65
CA PRO A 279 11.93 -0.30 -11.78
C PRO A 279 10.66 0.13 -12.53
N ASN A 280 9.57 -0.66 -12.45
CA ASN A 280 8.29 -0.32 -13.10
C ASN A 280 7.64 0.94 -12.51
N ALA A 281 8.04 1.37 -11.31
CA ALA A 281 7.58 2.62 -10.70
C ALA A 281 7.87 3.85 -11.58
N GLU A 282 8.88 3.80 -12.47
CA GLU A 282 9.14 4.87 -13.43
C GLU A 282 7.97 5.09 -14.41
N LEU A 283 7.20 4.04 -14.70
CA LEU A 283 6.01 4.12 -15.55
C LEU A 283 4.86 4.88 -14.87
N MET A 284 4.91 5.00 -13.53
CA MET A 284 3.90 5.72 -12.75
C MET A 284 4.05 7.24 -12.81
N VAL A 285 5.20 7.76 -13.28
CA VAL A 285 5.46 9.22 -13.34
C VAL A 285 4.40 9.94 -14.18
N GLU A 286 4.19 9.49 -15.43
CA GLU A 286 3.21 10.11 -16.33
C GLU A 286 1.77 9.95 -15.81
N ILE A 287 1.46 8.81 -15.18
CA ILE A 287 0.15 8.55 -14.57
C ILE A 287 -0.08 9.49 -13.39
N GLY A 288 0.94 9.67 -12.54
CA GLY A 288 0.91 10.58 -11.41
C GLY A 288 0.72 12.02 -11.82
N GLU A 289 1.51 12.50 -12.80
CA GLU A 289 1.38 13.86 -13.34
C GLU A 289 -0.02 14.12 -13.93
N ALA A 290 -0.61 13.13 -14.61
CA ALA A 290 -1.94 13.24 -15.20
C ALA A 290 -3.09 13.26 -14.16
N ASN A 291 -2.82 12.85 -12.91
CA ASN A 291 -3.80 12.71 -11.84
C ASN A 291 -3.42 13.47 -10.55
N ASP A 292 -2.49 14.42 -10.64
CA ASP A 292 -2.08 15.35 -9.58
C ASP A 292 -1.52 14.65 -8.30
N TYR A 293 -0.70 13.60 -8.47
CA TYR A 293 0.05 12.98 -7.37
C TYR A 293 1.45 12.55 -7.81
N ASP A 294 2.37 12.34 -6.87
CA ASP A 294 3.69 11.76 -7.16
C ASP A 294 3.58 10.25 -7.35
N GLY A 295 3.72 9.78 -8.60
CA GLY A 295 3.64 8.38 -8.98
C GLY A 295 4.81 7.52 -8.45
N THR A 296 5.92 8.14 -8.02
CA THR A 296 7.10 7.46 -7.48
C THR A 296 7.20 7.53 -5.95
N ALA A 297 6.25 8.21 -5.30
CA ALA A 297 6.19 8.28 -3.85
C ALA A 297 6.10 6.87 -3.24
N PRO A 298 6.64 6.67 -2.03
CA PRO A 298 6.55 5.38 -1.35
C PRO A 298 5.12 4.86 -1.30
N TYR A 299 4.94 3.60 -1.70
CA TYR A 299 3.66 2.90 -1.76
C TYR A 299 2.61 3.45 -2.75
N ALA A 300 2.92 4.47 -3.56
CA ALA A 300 2.00 4.89 -4.63
C ALA A 300 1.84 3.80 -5.70
N PRO A 301 2.91 3.14 -6.20
CA PRO A 301 2.77 2.00 -7.10
C PRO A 301 1.94 0.86 -6.51
N GLU A 302 2.18 0.51 -5.25
CA GLU A 302 1.42 -0.52 -4.53
C GLU A 302 -0.06 -0.15 -4.36
N GLY A 303 -0.36 1.15 -4.19
CA GLY A 303 -1.73 1.66 -4.14
C GLY A 303 -2.49 1.50 -5.46
N TYR A 304 -1.82 1.82 -6.58
CA TYR A 304 -2.35 1.58 -7.93
C TYR A 304 -2.59 0.09 -8.16
N ASP A 305 -1.60 -0.74 -7.83
CA ASP A 305 -1.65 -2.18 -8.03
C ASP A 305 -2.74 -2.86 -7.19
N ALA A 306 -2.95 -2.41 -5.95
CA ALA A 306 -4.01 -2.94 -5.09
C ALA A 306 -5.40 -2.72 -5.70
N MET A 307 -5.65 -1.54 -6.26
CA MET A 307 -6.91 -1.23 -6.96
C MET A 307 -7.01 -2.01 -8.27
N ALA A 308 -5.95 -2.05 -9.06
CA ALA A 308 -5.91 -2.77 -10.33
C ALA A 308 -6.20 -4.26 -10.14
N LEU A 309 -5.51 -4.93 -9.23
CA LEU A 309 -5.73 -6.35 -8.92
C LEU A 309 -7.18 -6.64 -8.51
N MET A 310 -7.77 -5.80 -7.66
CA MET A 310 -9.16 -5.95 -7.24
C MET A 310 -10.12 -5.88 -8.42
N LEU A 311 -9.97 -4.87 -9.29
CA LEU A 311 -10.85 -4.68 -10.43
C LEU A 311 -10.64 -5.74 -11.52
N LEU A 312 -9.39 -6.16 -11.76
CA LEU A 312 -9.08 -7.24 -12.70
C LEU A 312 -9.61 -8.59 -12.22
N ALA A 313 -9.55 -8.86 -10.91
CA ALA A 313 -10.16 -10.05 -10.33
C ALA A 313 -11.69 -10.04 -10.46
N MET A 314 -12.34 -8.88 -10.27
CA MET A 314 -13.79 -8.72 -10.55
C MET A 314 -14.12 -8.98 -12.01
N GLN A 315 -13.31 -8.48 -12.95
CA GLN A 315 -13.48 -8.72 -14.40
C GLN A 315 -13.34 -10.21 -14.73
N ALA A 316 -12.29 -10.87 -14.23
CA ALA A 316 -12.06 -12.29 -14.43
C ALA A 316 -13.20 -13.15 -13.88
N ALA A 317 -13.74 -12.76 -12.72
CA ALA A 317 -14.86 -13.41 -12.06
C ALA A 317 -16.22 -13.14 -12.73
N GLY A 318 -16.32 -12.08 -13.55
CA GLY A 318 -17.60 -11.55 -14.02
C GLY A 318 -18.54 -11.12 -12.89
N SER A 319 -17.99 -10.69 -11.73
CA SER A 319 -18.75 -10.44 -10.50
C SER A 319 -18.05 -9.44 -9.59
N THR A 320 -18.81 -8.59 -8.94
CA THR A 320 -18.35 -7.67 -7.91
C THR A 320 -18.55 -8.21 -6.48
N ASP A 321 -19.04 -9.45 -6.34
CA ASP A 321 -19.19 -10.12 -5.06
C ASP A 321 -17.84 -10.55 -4.50
N PRO A 322 -17.41 -10.05 -3.32
CA PRO A 322 -16.12 -10.40 -2.71
C PRO A 322 -15.91 -11.92 -2.51
N GLN A 323 -16.97 -12.67 -2.29
CA GLN A 323 -16.89 -14.12 -2.11
C GLN A 323 -16.64 -14.87 -3.43
N VAL A 324 -16.79 -14.19 -4.57
CA VAL A 324 -16.57 -14.76 -5.90
C VAL A 324 -15.22 -14.27 -6.44
N TYR A 325 -14.98 -12.96 -6.50
CA TYR A 325 -13.77 -12.45 -7.13
C TYR A 325 -12.49 -12.70 -6.34
N LYS A 326 -12.55 -12.91 -5.02
CA LYS A 326 -11.36 -13.23 -4.21
C LYS A 326 -10.55 -14.43 -4.74
N ASP A 327 -11.25 -15.40 -5.33
CA ASP A 327 -10.63 -16.63 -5.82
C ASP A 327 -9.85 -16.41 -7.15
N HIS A 328 -10.00 -15.22 -7.78
CA HIS A 328 -9.31 -14.83 -9.00
C HIS A 328 -8.11 -13.90 -8.77
N LEU A 329 -7.85 -13.44 -7.55
CA LEU A 329 -6.73 -12.51 -7.27
C LEU A 329 -5.37 -13.11 -7.61
N PHE A 330 -5.14 -14.36 -7.26
CA PHE A 330 -3.90 -15.06 -7.64
C PHE A 330 -3.81 -15.31 -9.14
N ASP A 331 -4.93 -15.58 -9.81
CA ASP A 331 -4.97 -15.87 -11.25
C ASP A 331 -4.58 -14.64 -12.08
N VAL A 332 -4.98 -13.44 -11.66
CA VAL A 332 -4.66 -12.20 -12.39
C VAL A 332 -3.29 -11.61 -12.02
N ALA A 333 -2.79 -11.90 -10.80
CA ALA A 333 -1.53 -11.37 -10.29
C ALA A 333 -0.31 -12.16 -10.77
N ASN A 334 -0.48 -13.41 -11.20
CA ASN A 334 0.63 -14.33 -11.42
C ASN A 334 0.60 -14.95 -12.81
N ALA A 335 1.77 -15.30 -13.31
CA ALA A 335 1.91 -16.10 -14.53
C ALA A 335 1.18 -17.49 -14.39
N PRO A 336 0.67 -18.05 -15.51
CA PRO A 336 0.88 -17.63 -16.89
C PRO A 336 -0.08 -16.53 -17.34
N GLY A 337 0.28 -15.82 -18.42
CA GLY A 337 -0.60 -14.84 -19.06
C GLY A 337 0.17 -13.76 -19.78
N GLU A 338 -0.55 -12.84 -20.40
CA GLU A 338 0.02 -11.63 -21.01
C GLU A 338 0.45 -10.67 -19.91
N GLU A 339 1.71 -10.18 -19.96
CA GLU A 339 2.24 -9.19 -19.03
C GLU A 339 1.46 -7.86 -19.15
N ILE A 340 1.05 -7.34 -18.00
CA ILE A 340 0.29 -6.08 -17.88
C ILE A 340 1.07 -5.11 -16.98
N LEU A 341 1.40 -3.95 -17.55
CA LEU A 341 2.10 -2.86 -16.88
C LEU A 341 1.13 -1.71 -16.51
N PRO A 342 1.55 -0.75 -15.67
CA PRO A 342 0.75 0.43 -15.39
C PRO A 342 0.32 1.16 -16.66
N GLY A 343 -0.95 1.59 -16.74
CA GLY A 343 -1.54 2.22 -17.93
C GLY A 343 -2.05 1.25 -18.99
N GLU A 344 -1.95 -0.07 -18.75
CA GLU A 344 -2.45 -1.09 -19.68
C GLU A 344 -3.72 -1.81 -19.17
N LEU A 345 -4.46 -1.21 -18.21
CA LEU A 345 -5.63 -1.87 -17.61
C LEU A 345 -6.74 -2.13 -18.63
N ALA A 346 -6.93 -1.26 -19.62
CA ALA A 346 -7.88 -1.48 -20.71
C ALA A 346 -7.54 -2.76 -21.52
N LYS A 347 -6.25 -2.98 -21.83
CA LYS A 347 -5.74 -4.21 -22.49
C LYS A 347 -6.05 -5.45 -21.66
N ALA A 348 -5.80 -5.37 -20.34
CA ALA A 348 -6.07 -6.47 -19.42
C ALA A 348 -7.57 -6.83 -19.38
N LEU A 349 -8.44 -5.82 -19.32
CA LEU A 349 -9.89 -6.03 -19.34
C LEU A 349 -10.39 -6.71 -20.62
N GLU A 350 -9.85 -6.33 -21.81
CA GLU A 350 -10.17 -6.98 -23.07
C GLU A 350 -9.75 -8.46 -23.08
N ILE A 351 -8.52 -8.76 -22.63
CA ILE A 351 -8.02 -10.14 -22.57
C ILE A 351 -8.91 -10.99 -21.66
N LEU A 352 -9.24 -10.50 -20.47
CA LEU A 352 -10.07 -11.22 -19.49
C LEU A 352 -11.51 -11.39 -20.00
N ALA A 353 -12.09 -10.39 -20.70
CA ALA A 353 -13.43 -10.49 -21.30
C ALA A 353 -13.50 -11.58 -22.39
N ASP A 354 -12.41 -11.79 -23.13
CA ASP A 354 -12.28 -12.86 -24.13
C ASP A 354 -11.93 -14.24 -23.51
N GLY A 355 -11.80 -14.32 -22.19
CA GLY A 355 -11.44 -15.54 -21.46
C GLY A 355 -9.96 -15.91 -21.57
N GLY A 356 -9.09 -14.93 -21.84
CA GLY A 356 -7.63 -15.07 -21.82
C GLY A 356 -7.07 -14.95 -20.40
N GLU A 357 -5.76 -15.18 -20.29
CA GLU A 357 -5.01 -15.09 -19.02
C GLU A 357 -4.05 -13.90 -19.05
N ILE A 358 -3.87 -13.24 -17.91
CA ILE A 358 -2.93 -12.14 -17.72
C ILE A 358 -1.94 -12.45 -16.59
N ASN A 359 -0.79 -11.76 -16.62
CA ASN A 359 0.18 -11.68 -15.53
C ASN A 359 0.35 -10.20 -15.19
N TYR A 360 -0.30 -9.74 -14.14
CA TYR A 360 -0.26 -8.34 -13.75
C TYR A 360 1.03 -8.03 -12.97
N GLU A 361 1.97 -7.36 -13.63
CA GLU A 361 3.23 -6.91 -13.02
C GLU A 361 3.08 -5.58 -12.26
N GLY A 362 2.26 -4.69 -12.82
CA GLY A 362 2.00 -3.38 -12.21
C GLY A 362 3.22 -2.50 -11.99
N GLY A 363 3.07 -1.49 -11.14
CA GLY A 363 4.13 -0.55 -10.78
C GLY A 363 5.09 -1.10 -9.72
N SER A 364 4.64 -2.02 -8.87
CA SER A 364 5.44 -2.63 -7.80
C SER A 364 6.08 -3.97 -8.19
N ALA A 365 5.86 -4.46 -9.42
CA ALA A 365 6.21 -5.82 -9.86
C ALA A 365 5.59 -6.87 -8.91
N VAL A 366 4.28 -6.74 -8.69
CA VAL A 366 3.55 -7.56 -7.73
C VAL A 366 3.41 -9.00 -8.21
N GLU A 367 3.93 -9.94 -7.44
CA GLU A 367 3.67 -11.38 -7.56
C GLU A 367 3.09 -11.86 -6.22
N LEU A 368 1.84 -12.33 -6.23
CA LEU A 368 1.21 -12.80 -5.00
C LEU A 368 1.72 -14.20 -4.64
N ILE A 369 2.22 -14.32 -3.42
CA ILE A 369 2.63 -15.59 -2.83
C ILE A 369 1.72 -15.99 -1.68
N GLY A 370 1.84 -17.29 -1.28
CA GLY A 370 0.93 -17.90 -0.33
C GLY A 370 0.71 -17.25 0.93
N PRO A 371 0.27 -16.46 1.66
CA PRO A 371 -1.05 -16.12 2.15
C PRO A 371 -1.70 -14.87 1.51
N GLY A 372 -1.36 -14.50 0.27
CA GLY A 372 -1.92 -13.32 -0.40
C GLY A 372 -1.07 -12.06 -0.22
N GLU A 373 0.25 -12.21 -0.08
CA GLU A 373 1.20 -11.10 0.03
C GLU A 373 2.13 -11.04 -1.19
N SER A 374 2.70 -9.86 -1.49
CA SER A 374 3.70 -9.72 -2.53
C SER A 374 5.00 -10.44 -2.16
N ALA A 375 5.62 -11.11 -3.16
CA ALA A 375 6.94 -11.73 -3.02
C ALA A 375 8.04 -10.73 -2.61
N GLY A 376 7.88 -9.48 -3.03
CA GLY A 376 8.68 -8.34 -2.62
C GLY A 376 9.86 -8.00 -3.51
N SER A 377 9.83 -6.80 -4.04
CA SER A 377 10.96 -6.09 -4.61
C SER A 377 11.19 -4.82 -3.79
N TYR A 378 12.47 -4.43 -3.62
CA TYR A 378 12.84 -3.26 -2.81
C TYR A 378 13.73 -2.32 -3.59
N ARG A 379 13.40 -1.05 -3.52
CA ARG A 379 14.25 0.05 -3.93
C ARG A 379 15.22 0.35 -2.77
N GLN A 380 16.51 0.13 -2.99
CA GLN A 380 17.57 0.48 -2.03
C GLN A 380 17.90 1.95 -2.19
N ILE A 381 18.02 2.67 -1.08
CA ILE A 381 18.34 4.10 -1.07
C ILE A 381 19.61 4.40 -0.27
N GLU A 382 20.23 5.52 -0.62
CA GLU A 382 21.27 6.21 0.16
C GLU A 382 20.94 7.72 0.15
N VAL A 383 21.19 8.41 1.26
CA VAL A 383 21.08 9.87 1.29
C VAL A 383 22.42 10.46 0.82
N VAL A 384 22.38 11.25 -0.25
CA VAL A 384 23.54 11.86 -0.91
C VAL A 384 23.25 13.33 -1.21
N ASP A 385 24.09 14.23 -0.74
CA ASP A 385 23.92 15.67 -0.91
C ASP A 385 22.53 16.19 -0.44
N GLY A 386 22.00 15.56 0.62
CA GLY A 386 20.71 15.87 1.23
C GLY A 386 19.49 15.26 0.54
N GLU A 387 19.67 14.47 -0.53
CA GLU A 387 18.59 13.88 -1.30
C GLU A 387 18.54 12.33 -1.12
N ILE A 388 17.34 11.77 -1.06
CA ILE A 388 17.11 10.33 -1.01
C ILE A 388 17.29 9.76 -2.41
N THR A 389 18.42 9.10 -2.64
CA THR A 389 18.82 8.60 -3.96
C THR A 389 18.64 7.09 -4.07
N THR A 390 18.01 6.61 -5.14
CA THR A 390 17.93 5.18 -5.45
C THR A 390 19.30 4.68 -5.95
N VAL A 391 19.87 3.70 -5.23
CA VAL A 391 21.19 3.11 -5.58
C VAL A 391 21.06 1.68 -6.15
N GLY A 392 19.90 1.07 -6.11
CA GLY A 392 19.64 -0.26 -6.67
C GLY A 392 18.27 -0.80 -6.34
N TYR A 393 18.02 -2.02 -6.85
CA TYR A 393 16.80 -2.80 -6.55
C TYR A 393 17.20 -4.21 -6.11
N ARG A 394 16.35 -4.81 -5.27
CA ARG A 394 16.60 -6.15 -4.70
C ARG A 394 15.36 -7.04 -4.76
#